data_d56e34287e9924269ff84ffe4c94230d
#
_entry.id   d56e34287e9924269ff84ffe4c94230d
#
_cell.length_a   1.000
_cell.length_b   1.000
_cell.length_c   1.000
_cell.angle_alpha   90.00
_cell.angle_beta   90.00
_cell.angle_gamma   90.00
#
_symmetry.space_group_name_H-M   'P 1'
#
loop_
_entity.id
_entity.type
_entity.pdbx_description
1 polymer ?
#
loop_
_entity_poly.entity_id
_entity_poly.type
_entity_poly.pdbx_seq_one_letter_code
_entity_poly.pdbx_strand_id
1 'polypeptide(L)'
;AEAWFWAFWSGDVDLLLDGTDNFETRFLLNDYSQQSKLPWVYGGCLGSEGQTMTILPGETPCLRCLVAEPPPPGESPTCDTAGILGPIINIVASLQASEAIKILSGHREAVNRKWTIISLWDNAIRQMDVSGLMENGCPTCRQGDYPWLSGRRGSHTAVLCGRNSVQLAPPQRHQLSLETLAQK
;
A
#
# COMPACT_ATOMS: atom_id res chain seq x y z
N ALA A 1 -8.55 -12.42 1.61
CA ALA A 1 -8.87 -11.04 2.01
C ALA A 1 -9.40 -10.96 3.45
N GLU A 2 -10.22 -11.91 3.94
CA GLU A 2 -10.85 -11.81 5.28
C GLU A 2 -9.90 -12.05 6.46
N ALA A 3 -8.90 -12.92 6.33
CA ALA A 3 -7.99 -13.22 7.42
C ALA A 3 -7.11 -12.02 7.81
N TRP A 4 -6.75 -11.17 6.83
CA TRP A 4 -6.03 -9.94 7.06
C TRP A 4 -6.89 -8.87 7.74
N PHE A 5 -8.16 -8.81 7.39
CA PHE A 5 -9.13 -7.87 7.96
C PHE A 5 -9.30 -8.07 9.47
N TRP A 6 -9.31 -9.32 9.95
CA TRP A 6 -9.49 -9.66 11.36
C TRP A 6 -8.23 -9.36 12.19
N ALA A 7 -7.02 -9.53 11.63
CA ALA A 7 -5.78 -9.19 12.32
C ALA A 7 -5.66 -7.68 12.58
N PHE A 8 -6.18 -6.84 11.68
CA PHE A 8 -6.21 -5.39 11.86
C PHE A 8 -7.28 -4.90 12.85
N TRP A 9 -8.30 -5.70 13.15
CA TRP A 9 -9.38 -5.34 14.07
C TRP A 9 -9.07 -5.64 15.54
N SER A 10 -7.99 -6.34 15.84
CA SER A 10 -7.63 -6.73 17.22
C SER A 10 -7.13 -5.57 18.10
N GLY A 11 -6.87 -4.39 17.54
CA GLY A 11 -6.46 -3.21 18.32
C GLY A 11 -5.00 -3.23 18.82
N ASP A 12 -4.25 -4.30 18.52
CA ASP A 12 -2.89 -4.52 19.03
C ASP A 12 -1.80 -4.15 18.01
N VAL A 13 -2.10 -3.23 17.07
CA VAL A 13 -1.16 -2.80 16.02
C VAL A 13 -0.81 -1.34 16.20
N ASP A 14 0.48 -1.04 16.34
CA ASP A 14 0.99 0.33 16.51
C ASP A 14 1.45 0.98 15.21
N LEU A 15 1.72 0.18 14.18
CA LEU A 15 2.30 0.62 12.91
C LEU A 15 2.01 -0.38 11.80
N LEU A 16 1.83 0.10 10.57
CA LEU A 16 1.78 -0.72 9.34
C LEU A 16 3.08 -0.61 8.55
N LEU A 17 3.57 -1.75 8.06
CA LEU A 17 4.64 -1.83 7.07
C LEU A 17 4.09 -2.41 5.76
N ASP A 18 4.37 -1.75 4.64
CA ASP A 18 3.90 -2.18 3.33
C ASP A 18 4.84 -3.23 2.73
N GLY A 19 4.36 -4.45 2.62
CA GLY A 19 5.00 -5.53 1.89
C GLY A 19 4.15 -6.00 0.71
N THR A 20 3.23 -5.16 0.21
CA THR A 20 2.27 -5.53 -0.84
C THR A 20 2.80 -5.24 -2.24
N ASP A 21 2.23 -5.93 -3.22
CA ASP A 21 2.63 -5.86 -4.64
C ASP A 21 1.54 -5.28 -5.55
N ASN A 22 0.43 -4.80 -4.97
CA ASN A 22 -0.70 -4.31 -5.75
C ASN A 22 -1.30 -3.02 -5.18
N PHE A 23 -1.84 -2.19 -6.05
CA PHE A 23 -2.42 -0.90 -5.67
C PHE A 23 -3.71 -1.03 -4.86
N GLU A 24 -4.54 -2.03 -5.11
CA GLU A 24 -5.80 -2.20 -4.38
C GLU A 24 -5.55 -2.38 -2.88
N THR A 25 -4.64 -3.28 -2.51
CA THR A 25 -4.26 -3.47 -1.12
C THR A 25 -3.62 -2.21 -0.53
N ARG A 26 -2.79 -1.49 -1.28
CA ARG A 26 -2.19 -0.24 -0.83
C ARG A 26 -3.22 0.86 -0.57
N PHE A 27 -4.21 1.00 -1.42
CA PHE A 27 -5.30 1.96 -1.19
C PHE A 27 -6.18 1.55 0.00
N LEU A 28 -6.40 0.25 0.20
CA LEU A 28 -7.09 -0.27 1.39
C LEU A 28 -6.30 0.03 2.67
N LEU A 29 -4.97 -0.22 2.68
CA LEU A 29 -4.08 0.13 3.79
C LEU A 29 -4.07 1.64 4.06
N ASN A 30 -4.07 2.45 3.00
CA ASN A 30 -4.13 3.90 3.12
C ASN A 30 -5.43 4.36 3.79
N ASP A 31 -6.58 3.85 3.35
CA ASP A 31 -7.87 4.19 3.92
C ASP A 31 -7.93 3.77 5.41
N TYR A 32 -7.45 2.55 5.71
CA TYR A 32 -7.40 2.05 7.07
C TYR A 32 -6.48 2.88 7.96
N SER A 33 -5.26 3.17 7.51
CA SER A 33 -4.31 4.04 8.21
C SER A 33 -4.92 5.40 8.56
N GLN A 34 -5.57 6.04 7.58
CA GLN A 34 -6.17 7.35 7.77
C GLN A 34 -7.37 7.31 8.73
N GLN A 35 -8.23 6.29 8.63
CA GLN A 35 -9.39 6.13 9.52
C GLN A 35 -8.97 5.82 10.95
N SER A 36 -8.05 4.88 11.14
CA SER A 36 -7.59 4.41 12.46
C SER A 36 -6.53 5.31 13.09
N LYS A 37 -6.03 6.32 12.36
CA LYS A 37 -4.91 7.18 12.76
C LYS A 37 -3.61 6.42 13.01
N LEU A 38 -3.46 5.26 12.35
CA LEU A 38 -2.34 4.36 12.50
C LEU A 38 -1.23 4.75 11.54
N PRO A 39 0.01 4.98 12.00
CA PRO A 39 1.14 5.24 11.12
C PRO A 39 1.35 4.10 10.11
N TRP A 40 1.74 4.45 8.89
CA TRP A 40 2.02 3.49 7.84
C TRP A 40 3.29 3.85 7.07
N VAL A 41 4.22 2.92 6.94
CA VAL A 41 5.39 3.10 6.10
C VAL A 41 5.15 2.38 4.77
N TYR A 42 4.83 3.18 3.77
CA TYR A 42 4.63 2.74 2.39
C TYR A 42 5.96 2.31 1.77
N GLY A 43 5.94 1.24 0.97
CA GLY A 43 7.04 0.77 0.16
C GLY A 43 6.57 0.16 -1.15
N GLY A 44 7.32 0.38 -2.22
CA GLY A 44 7.06 -0.19 -3.54
C GLY A 44 8.35 -0.40 -4.31
N CYS A 45 8.42 -1.50 -5.06
CA CYS A 45 9.57 -1.83 -5.90
C CYS A 45 9.09 -2.28 -7.27
N LEU A 46 9.81 -1.86 -8.33
CA LEU A 46 9.59 -2.28 -9.69
C LEU A 46 10.90 -2.17 -10.49
N GLY A 47 11.28 -3.23 -11.20
CA GLY A 47 12.56 -3.25 -11.91
C GLY A 47 13.73 -3.03 -10.96
N SER A 48 14.55 -2.03 -11.21
CA SER A 48 15.65 -1.57 -10.35
C SER A 48 15.28 -0.39 -9.47
N GLU A 49 14.02 0.03 -9.46
CA GLU A 49 13.54 1.18 -8.72
C GLU A 49 12.76 0.78 -7.47
N GLY A 50 12.93 1.56 -6.43
CA GLY A 50 12.21 1.46 -5.18
C GLY A 50 11.74 2.82 -4.69
N GLN A 51 10.69 2.81 -3.91
CA GLN A 51 10.16 4.03 -3.30
C GLN A 51 9.61 3.75 -1.91
N THR A 52 9.73 4.73 -1.04
CA THR A 52 9.18 4.65 0.31
C THR A 52 8.77 6.02 0.81
N MET A 53 7.74 6.04 1.64
CA MET A 53 7.24 7.23 2.31
C MET A 53 6.60 6.85 3.64
N THR A 54 6.91 7.62 4.68
CA THR A 54 6.23 7.45 5.96
C THR A 54 4.97 8.30 5.99
N ILE A 55 3.84 7.63 6.18
CA ILE A 55 2.52 8.26 6.29
C ILE A 55 2.14 8.34 7.76
N LEU A 56 2.12 9.57 8.28
CA LEU A 56 1.65 9.91 9.61
C LEU A 56 0.29 10.61 9.46
N PRO A 57 -0.83 9.96 9.80
CA PRO A 57 -2.16 10.54 9.61
C PRO A 57 -2.31 11.91 10.28
N GLY A 58 -2.70 12.91 9.48
CA GLY A 58 -2.83 14.31 9.93
C GLY A 58 -1.55 15.13 9.84
N GLU A 59 -0.35 14.52 9.71
CA GLU A 59 0.94 15.21 9.67
C GLU A 59 1.61 15.18 8.30
N THR A 60 1.43 14.09 7.53
CA THR A 60 2.01 13.94 6.19
C THR A 60 0.91 13.65 5.16
N PRO A 61 1.17 13.90 3.86
CA PRO A 61 0.28 13.43 2.81
C PRO A 61 0.03 11.93 2.89
N CYS A 62 -1.17 11.49 2.54
CA CYS A 62 -1.47 10.08 2.39
C CYS A 62 -1.13 9.59 0.98
N LEU A 63 -1.18 8.28 0.72
CA LEU A 63 -0.90 7.73 -0.61
C LEU A 63 -1.79 8.37 -1.68
N ARG A 64 -3.06 8.64 -1.37
CA ARG A 64 -4.01 9.23 -2.32
C ARG A 64 -3.72 10.70 -2.66
N CYS A 65 -2.89 11.38 -1.87
CA CYS A 65 -2.38 12.70 -2.25
C CYS A 65 -1.31 12.61 -3.37
N LEU A 66 -0.56 11.51 -3.42
CA LEU A 66 0.49 11.28 -4.43
C LEU A 66 -0.09 10.62 -5.68
N VAL A 67 -0.94 9.61 -5.47
CA VAL A 67 -1.56 8.79 -6.52
C VAL A 67 -3.07 8.85 -6.30
N ALA A 68 -3.74 9.73 -7.03
CA ALA A 68 -5.18 9.98 -6.83
C ALA A 68 -6.03 8.73 -7.06
N GLU A 69 -5.67 7.93 -8.05
CA GLU A 69 -6.35 6.69 -8.45
C GLU A 69 -5.33 5.62 -8.82
N PRO A 70 -5.62 4.33 -8.58
CA PRO A 70 -4.79 3.26 -9.08
C PRO A 70 -4.75 3.32 -10.62
N PRO A 71 -3.60 3.02 -11.23
CA PRO A 71 -3.52 2.94 -12.69
C PRO A 71 -4.48 1.87 -13.21
N PRO A 72 -5.04 2.06 -14.41
CA PRO A 72 -5.92 1.08 -15.03
C PRO A 72 -5.24 -0.29 -15.16
N PRO A 73 -5.99 -1.40 -15.03
CA PRO A 73 -5.45 -2.73 -15.20
C PRO A 73 -4.74 -2.90 -16.56
N GLY A 74 -3.50 -3.39 -16.53
CA GLY A 74 -2.70 -3.66 -17.75
C GLY A 74 -1.93 -2.46 -18.31
N GLU A 75 -2.11 -1.25 -17.82
CA GLU A 75 -1.35 -0.07 -18.26
C GLU A 75 0.00 0.09 -17.54
N SER A 76 0.09 -0.40 -16.32
CA SER A 76 1.34 -0.33 -15.55
C SER A 76 2.11 -1.62 -15.63
N PRO A 77 3.45 -1.55 -15.75
CA PRO A 77 4.29 -2.73 -15.60
C PRO A 77 4.05 -3.38 -14.23
N THR A 78 3.97 -4.70 -14.21
CA THR A 78 3.87 -5.49 -12.99
C THR A 78 5.22 -6.13 -12.67
N CYS A 79 5.35 -6.69 -11.47
CA CYS A 79 6.53 -7.47 -11.10
C CYS A 79 6.81 -8.63 -12.08
N ASP A 80 5.74 -9.21 -12.66
CA ASP A 80 5.85 -10.31 -13.62
C ASP A 80 6.36 -9.85 -15.00
N THR A 81 5.99 -8.63 -15.43
CA THR A 81 6.36 -8.11 -16.75
C THR A 81 7.71 -7.38 -16.75
N ALA A 82 8.04 -6.67 -15.69
CA ALA A 82 9.27 -5.88 -15.56
C ALA A 82 10.34 -6.58 -14.71
N GLY A 83 9.96 -7.56 -13.91
CA GLY A 83 10.84 -8.16 -12.91
C GLY A 83 11.12 -7.21 -11.74
N ILE A 84 11.87 -7.68 -10.76
CA ILE A 84 12.39 -6.87 -9.65
C ILE A 84 13.83 -7.28 -9.37
N LEU A 85 14.71 -6.31 -9.31
CA LEU A 85 16.09 -6.51 -8.87
C LEU A 85 16.11 -6.75 -7.35
N GLY A 86 16.51 -7.95 -6.91
CA GLY A 86 16.43 -8.34 -5.50
C GLY A 86 17.01 -7.33 -4.49
N PRO A 87 18.18 -6.72 -4.73
CA PRO A 87 18.74 -5.71 -3.83
C PRO A 87 17.84 -4.51 -3.54
N ILE A 88 16.98 -4.07 -4.46
CA ILE A 88 16.09 -2.91 -4.22
C ILE A 88 15.05 -3.21 -3.14
N ILE A 89 14.56 -4.44 -3.09
CA ILE A 89 13.61 -4.89 -2.06
C ILE A 89 14.24 -4.76 -0.68
N ASN A 90 15.49 -5.24 -0.53
CA ASN A 90 16.20 -5.19 0.74
C ASN A 90 16.45 -3.75 1.20
N ILE A 91 16.79 -2.86 0.28
CA ILE A 91 17.02 -1.44 0.61
C ILE A 91 15.73 -0.78 1.07
N VAL A 92 14.62 -0.95 0.32
CA VAL A 92 13.32 -0.40 0.71
C VAL A 92 12.86 -0.96 2.05
N ALA A 93 12.95 -2.26 2.26
CA ALA A 93 12.60 -2.90 3.52
C ALA A 93 13.43 -2.40 4.71
N SER A 94 14.74 -2.18 4.50
CA SER A 94 15.64 -1.63 5.54
C SER A 94 15.27 -0.18 5.90
N LEU A 95 14.90 0.62 4.91
CA LEU A 95 14.42 1.99 5.16
C LEU A 95 13.08 1.97 5.90
N GLN A 96 12.14 1.12 5.50
CA GLN A 96 10.87 0.96 6.22
C GLN A 96 11.09 0.53 7.67
N ALA A 97 11.96 -0.44 7.92
CA ALA A 97 12.31 -0.88 9.27
C ALA A 97 12.93 0.24 10.11
N SER A 98 13.80 1.05 9.50
CA SER A 98 14.40 2.20 10.17
C SER A 98 13.34 3.23 10.60
N GLU A 99 12.40 3.56 9.72
CA GLU A 99 11.30 4.47 10.04
C GLU A 99 10.38 3.88 11.12
N ALA A 100 10.11 2.58 11.07
CA ALA A 100 9.34 1.88 12.10
C ALA A 100 10.00 2.00 13.49
N ILE A 101 11.31 1.80 13.56
CA ILE A 101 12.07 1.93 14.81
C ILE A 101 11.95 3.36 15.37
N LYS A 102 12.10 4.38 14.53
CA LYS A 102 11.96 5.79 14.95
C LYS A 102 10.57 6.06 15.53
N ILE A 103 9.52 5.59 14.87
CA ILE A 103 8.13 5.79 15.31
C ILE A 103 7.91 5.08 16.65
N LEU A 104 8.24 3.79 16.73
CA LEU A 104 7.97 2.94 17.90
C LEU A 104 8.84 3.29 19.11
N SER A 105 10.03 3.87 18.89
CA SER A 105 10.88 4.38 19.96
C SER A 105 10.58 5.84 20.37
N GLY A 106 9.56 6.46 19.77
CA GLY A 106 9.11 7.82 20.13
C GLY A 106 9.90 8.96 19.47
N HIS A 107 10.83 8.67 18.57
CA HIS A 107 11.66 9.68 17.88
C HIS A 107 10.97 10.22 16.62
N ARG A 108 9.77 10.76 16.76
CA ARG A 108 8.95 11.24 15.63
C ARG A 108 9.59 12.40 14.85
N GLU A 109 10.44 13.18 15.47
CA GLU A 109 11.21 14.28 14.87
C GLU A 109 12.25 13.77 13.87
N ALA A 110 12.73 12.54 14.05
CA ALA A 110 13.72 11.90 13.18
C ALA A 110 13.08 11.17 11.99
N VAL A 111 11.75 11.07 11.93
CA VAL A 111 11.03 10.41 10.85
C VAL A 111 11.19 11.17 9.53
N ASN A 112 11.53 10.45 8.46
CA ASN A 112 11.58 11.03 7.13
C ASN A 112 10.17 11.29 6.59
N ARG A 113 9.82 12.55 6.37
CA ARG A 113 8.50 13.00 5.88
C ARG A 113 8.48 13.23 4.36
N LYS A 114 9.59 12.93 3.68
CA LYS A 114 9.73 13.09 2.23
C LYS A 114 9.44 11.79 1.51
N TRP A 115 8.99 11.90 0.27
CA TRP A 115 8.93 10.75 -0.62
C TRP A 115 10.33 10.44 -1.13
N THR A 116 10.82 9.25 -0.84
CA THR A 116 12.15 8.77 -1.25
C THR A 116 11.99 7.84 -2.44
N ILE A 117 12.71 8.13 -3.51
CA ILE A 117 12.79 7.33 -4.74
C ILE A 117 14.25 6.91 -4.93
N ILE A 118 14.46 5.64 -5.19
CA ILE A 118 15.77 5.00 -5.34
C ILE A 118 15.82 4.34 -6.70
N SER A 119 16.83 4.66 -7.51
CA SER A 119 17.17 3.93 -8.73
C SER A 119 18.55 3.28 -8.53
N LEU A 120 18.57 1.95 -8.40
CA LEU A 120 19.84 1.24 -8.22
C LEU A 120 20.63 1.16 -9.49
N TRP A 121 19.98 1.15 -10.64
CA TRP A 121 20.67 1.13 -11.92
C TRP A 121 21.47 2.41 -12.17
N ASP A 122 20.90 3.54 -11.77
CA ASP A 122 21.51 4.85 -11.94
C ASP A 122 22.30 5.32 -10.71
N ASN A 123 22.35 4.51 -9.65
CA ASN A 123 22.95 4.88 -8.35
C ASN A 123 22.39 6.20 -7.80
N ALA A 124 21.10 6.43 -7.96
CA ALA A 124 20.45 7.68 -7.58
C ALA A 124 19.47 7.48 -6.43
N ILE A 125 19.53 8.39 -5.46
CA ILE A 125 18.53 8.51 -4.38
C ILE A 125 18.00 9.94 -4.42
N ARG A 126 16.70 10.10 -4.55
CA ARG A 126 16.00 11.38 -4.59
C ARG A 126 14.99 11.44 -3.45
N GLN A 127 14.95 12.59 -2.79
CA GLN A 127 13.96 12.87 -1.76
C GLN A 127 13.16 14.10 -2.16
N MET A 128 11.86 13.94 -2.30
CA MET A 128 10.95 14.99 -2.71
C MET A 128 10.12 15.44 -1.52
N ASP A 129 10.06 16.74 -1.28
CA ASP A 129 9.12 17.32 -0.34
C ASP A 129 7.71 17.25 -0.95
N VAL A 130 6.82 16.59 -0.24
CA VAL A 130 5.44 16.35 -0.66
C VAL A 130 4.42 17.03 0.26
N SER A 131 4.90 17.81 1.23
CA SER A 131 4.05 18.46 2.26
C SER A 131 2.93 19.31 1.65
N GLY A 132 3.19 20.03 0.56
CA GLY A 132 2.21 20.85 -0.14
C GLY A 132 1.05 20.05 -0.77
N LEU A 133 1.17 18.73 -0.94
CA LEU A 133 0.08 17.92 -1.50
C LEU A 133 -1.11 17.77 -0.53
N MET A 134 -0.92 18.02 0.75
CA MET A 134 -2.01 17.99 1.75
C MET A 134 -3.01 19.13 1.57
N GLU A 135 -2.62 20.22 0.95
CA GLU A 135 -3.44 21.42 0.77
C GLU A 135 -4.52 21.26 -0.32
N ASN A 136 -4.38 20.25 -1.19
CA ASN A 136 -5.22 20.02 -2.36
C ASN A 136 -6.59 19.38 -2.05
N GLY A 137 -7.05 19.36 -0.80
CA GLY A 137 -8.38 18.85 -0.44
C GLY A 137 -8.57 17.36 -0.69
N CYS A 138 -7.56 16.55 -0.43
CA CYS A 138 -7.59 15.09 -0.63
C CYS A 138 -8.84 14.46 -0.02
N PRO A 139 -9.62 13.65 -0.78
CA PRO A 139 -10.84 13.02 -0.29
C PRO A 139 -10.61 12.14 0.94
N THR A 140 -9.50 11.40 0.98
CA THR A 140 -9.22 10.47 2.07
C THR A 140 -8.73 11.20 3.33
N CYS A 141 -7.56 11.85 3.29
CA CYS A 141 -6.97 12.38 4.52
C CYS A 141 -7.57 13.71 4.99
N ARG A 142 -8.31 14.45 4.12
CA ARG A 142 -8.94 15.72 4.47
C ARG A 142 -10.46 15.61 4.62
N GLN A 143 -11.12 14.80 3.80
CA GLN A 143 -12.58 14.68 3.81
C GLN A 143 -13.09 13.42 4.50
N GLY A 144 -12.22 12.48 4.86
CA GLY A 144 -12.60 11.23 5.54
C GLY A 144 -13.36 10.26 4.64
N ASP A 145 -13.15 10.31 3.32
CA ASP A 145 -13.74 9.39 2.36
C ASP A 145 -12.85 8.16 2.16
N TYR A 146 -13.31 7.00 2.60
CA TYR A 146 -12.59 5.73 2.61
C TYR A 146 -13.25 4.69 1.67
N PRO A 147 -13.16 4.87 0.34
CA PRO A 147 -13.92 4.06 -0.60
C PRO A 147 -13.45 2.60 -0.71
N TRP A 148 -12.16 2.33 -0.54
CA TRP A 148 -11.65 0.96 -0.55
C TRP A 148 -12.00 0.22 0.74
N LEU A 149 -11.88 0.88 1.88
CA LEU A 149 -12.23 0.29 3.17
C LEU A 149 -13.74 0.02 3.29
N SER A 150 -14.57 0.90 2.73
CA SER A 150 -16.03 0.73 2.71
C SER A 150 -16.53 -0.25 1.62
N GLY A 151 -15.63 -0.81 0.80
CA GLY A 151 -16.00 -1.71 -0.29
C GLY A 151 -16.69 -1.02 -1.48
N ARG A 152 -16.77 0.33 -1.52
CA ARG A 152 -17.32 1.07 -2.65
C ARG A 152 -16.39 1.05 -3.87
N ARG A 153 -15.11 0.82 -3.64
CA ARG A 153 -14.08 0.59 -4.66
C ARG A 153 -13.35 -0.70 -4.36
N GLY A 154 -12.90 -1.36 -5.38
CA GLY A 154 -12.16 -2.60 -5.36
C GLY A 154 -12.15 -3.20 -6.76
N SER A 155 -11.19 -4.06 -7.02
CA SER A 155 -11.12 -4.82 -8.26
C SER A 155 -11.86 -6.14 -8.08
N HIS A 156 -12.70 -6.51 -9.03
CA HIS A 156 -13.33 -7.83 -9.08
C HIS A 156 -12.36 -8.90 -9.62
N THR A 157 -11.20 -8.46 -10.10
CA THR A 157 -10.16 -9.33 -10.65
C THR A 157 -8.79 -8.88 -10.18
N ALA A 158 -7.97 -9.79 -9.67
CA ALA A 158 -6.58 -9.56 -9.37
C ALA A 158 -5.71 -10.57 -10.13
N VAL A 159 -4.71 -10.09 -10.86
CA VAL A 159 -3.66 -10.95 -11.40
C VAL A 159 -2.70 -11.26 -10.27
N LEU A 160 -2.52 -12.54 -9.97
CA LEU A 160 -1.60 -12.97 -8.91
C LEU A 160 -0.19 -13.09 -9.49
N CYS A 161 0.72 -12.24 -8.98
CA CYS A 161 2.12 -12.26 -9.38
C CYS A 161 2.75 -13.66 -9.22
N GLY A 162 3.53 -14.08 -10.22
CA GLY A 162 4.28 -15.34 -10.22
C GLY A 162 3.45 -16.62 -10.32
N ARG A 163 2.13 -16.54 -10.55
CA ARG A 163 1.26 -17.71 -10.56
C ARG A 163 0.55 -17.98 -11.89
N ASN A 164 0.71 -17.11 -12.90
CA ASN A 164 -0.06 -17.18 -14.16
C ASN A 164 -1.56 -17.42 -13.93
N SER A 165 -2.11 -16.81 -12.87
CA SER A 165 -3.48 -17.01 -12.45
C SER A 165 -4.16 -15.67 -12.15
N VAL A 166 -5.46 -15.64 -12.40
CA VAL A 166 -6.31 -14.49 -12.12
C VAL A 166 -7.28 -14.88 -11.02
N GLN A 167 -7.31 -14.11 -9.96
CA GLN A 167 -8.32 -14.27 -8.93
C GLN A 167 -9.55 -13.46 -9.34
N LEU A 168 -10.68 -14.14 -9.45
CA LEU A 168 -11.99 -13.51 -9.66
C LEU A 168 -12.68 -13.36 -8.30
N ALA A 169 -13.02 -12.15 -7.92
CA ALA A 169 -13.88 -11.89 -6.78
C ALA A 169 -15.30 -11.60 -7.30
N PRO A 170 -16.26 -12.48 -7.11
CA PRO A 170 -17.63 -12.24 -7.56
C PRO A 170 -18.24 -11.07 -6.79
N PRO A 171 -19.07 -10.22 -7.43
CA PRO A 171 -19.65 -9.03 -6.81
C PRO A 171 -20.69 -9.35 -5.71
N GLN A 172 -21.13 -10.60 -5.61
CA GLN A 172 -21.99 -11.10 -4.54
C GLN A 172 -21.39 -12.40 -3.99
N ARG A 173 -21.33 -12.50 -2.66
CA ARG A 173 -20.96 -13.75 -1.99
C ARG A 173 -22.10 -14.76 -2.17
N HIS A 174 -22.02 -15.60 -3.17
CA HIS A 174 -22.77 -16.84 -3.16
C HIS A 174 -22.01 -17.80 -2.24
N GLN A 175 -22.59 -18.14 -1.10
CA GLN A 175 -22.13 -19.29 -0.32
C GLN A 175 -22.41 -20.56 -1.14
N LEU A 176 -21.46 -20.94 -1.95
CA LEU A 176 -21.46 -22.28 -2.56
C LEU A 176 -21.05 -23.24 -1.45
N SER A 177 -21.97 -24.10 -1.01
CA SER A 177 -21.61 -25.19 -0.10
C SER A 177 -20.70 -26.18 -0.84
N LEU A 178 -19.72 -26.75 -0.14
CA LEU A 178 -18.84 -27.77 -0.70
C LEU A 178 -19.63 -28.99 -1.23
N GLU A 179 -20.80 -29.27 -0.66
CA GLU A 179 -21.72 -30.31 -1.10
C GLU A 179 -22.30 -30.03 -2.49
N THR A 180 -22.62 -28.77 -2.80
CA THR A 180 -23.12 -28.37 -4.14
C THR A 180 -22.02 -28.43 -5.22
N LEU A 181 -20.73 -28.28 -4.84
CA LEU A 181 -19.61 -28.40 -5.76
C LEU A 181 -19.23 -29.86 -6.02
N ALA A 182 -19.47 -30.77 -5.07
CA ALA A 182 -19.16 -32.19 -5.21
C ALA A 182 -20.17 -32.96 -6.09
N GLN A 183 -21.32 -32.35 -6.43
CA GLN A 183 -22.38 -32.96 -7.25
C GLN A 183 -22.33 -32.54 -8.73
N LYS A 184 -21.34 -31.75 -9.15
CA LYS A 184 -21.04 -31.39 -10.56
C LYS A 184 -19.76 -32.03 -11.04
#